data_568ea521fa004756878c01dd14d51e0a
#
_entry.id   568ea521fa004756878c01dd14d51e0a
#
_cell.length_a   1.000
_cell.length_b   1.000
_cell.length_c   1.000
_cell.angle_alpha   90.00
_cell.angle_beta   90.00
_cell.angle_gamma   90.00
#
_symmetry.space_group_name_H-M   'P 1'
#
loop_
_entity.id
_entity.type
_entity.pdbx_description
1 polymer ?
#
loop_
_entity_poly.entity_id
_entity_poly.type
_entity_poly.pdbx_seq_one_letter_code
_entity_poly.pdbx_strand_id
1 'polypeptide(L)'
;MSIFSKRIFNLSCRFSLCGLFMLIITLSCTKLETRSRERPLAQVFEKNLYPSDIRDIFPSNVSYEDSMLILQNYVDKWVKKQLILQKAELNLTEEQKNVRQQIEEYRSSLLIYKYEQNLILQKLDTLISDEEIETYYSENPSNFNLDRHIIKALFIKLPLDAPDLWRVRQMYRSEREEDFKELESYCYQYGVKYDYFDDNWIPFTTITRALPNEIRNPESFLRWNRYIEQQDSAFRYMVNLREHSLAGTVAPLPYVEQKIRSIILNKRKVQFIRDLENNIYKDALNKGSFTIY
;
A
#
# COMPACT_ATOMS: atom_id res chain seq x y z
N MET A 1 -19.69 72.13 -48.78
CA MET A 1 -19.72 72.04 -47.29
C MET A 1 -19.89 70.56 -46.88
N SER A 2 -19.08 69.65 -47.44
CA SER A 2 -19.26 68.19 -47.22
C SER A 2 -17.95 67.38 -47.11
N ILE A 3 -16.80 68.02 -47.08
CA ILE A 3 -15.51 67.28 -47.04
C ILE A 3 -14.80 67.37 -45.68
N PHE A 4 -15.17 68.36 -44.84
CA PHE A 4 -14.55 68.58 -43.53
C PHE A 4 -15.08 67.68 -42.42
N SER A 5 -16.30 67.13 -42.53
CA SER A 5 -16.94 66.30 -41.50
C SER A 5 -16.41 64.87 -41.43
N LYS A 6 -15.94 64.31 -42.58
CA LYS A 6 -15.46 62.90 -42.62
C LYS A 6 -14.04 62.70 -42.10
N ARG A 7 -13.22 63.73 -42.01
CA ARG A 7 -11.84 63.61 -41.45
C ARG A 7 -11.77 63.62 -39.94
N ILE A 8 -12.70 64.30 -39.27
CA ILE A 8 -12.73 64.38 -37.79
C ILE A 8 -13.27 63.08 -37.20
N PHE A 9 -14.20 62.41 -37.85
CA PHE A 9 -14.78 61.14 -37.38
C PHE A 9 -13.78 59.96 -37.46
N ASN A 10 -12.90 59.96 -38.47
CA ASN A 10 -11.88 58.90 -38.60
C ASN A 10 -10.69 59.08 -37.64
N LEU A 11 -10.44 60.31 -37.12
CA LEU A 11 -9.35 60.53 -36.18
C LEU A 11 -9.73 60.14 -34.76
N SER A 12 -10.97 60.35 -34.33
CA SER A 12 -11.48 59.95 -33.01
C SER A 12 -11.60 58.42 -32.86
N CYS A 13 -11.97 57.71 -33.93
CA CYS A 13 -12.08 56.26 -33.92
C CYS A 13 -10.70 55.58 -33.86
N ARG A 14 -9.67 56.16 -34.48
CA ARG A 14 -8.29 55.61 -34.39
C ARG A 14 -7.63 55.82 -33.02
N PHE A 15 -7.92 56.93 -32.33
CA PHE A 15 -7.45 57.17 -30.96
C PHE A 15 -8.16 56.27 -29.94
N SER A 16 -9.46 55.99 -30.11
CA SER A 16 -10.22 55.09 -29.26
C SER A 16 -9.76 53.63 -29.40
N LEU A 17 -9.41 53.19 -30.61
CA LEU A 17 -8.94 51.80 -30.86
C LEU A 17 -7.50 51.60 -30.31
N CYS A 18 -6.62 52.58 -30.38
CA CYS A 18 -5.29 52.54 -29.79
C CYS A 18 -5.34 52.56 -28.26
N GLY A 19 -6.25 53.30 -27.64
CA GLY A 19 -6.46 53.32 -26.19
C GLY A 19 -6.98 51.99 -25.65
N LEU A 20 -7.88 51.31 -26.39
CA LEU A 20 -8.40 50.00 -26.02
C LEU A 20 -7.32 48.89 -26.15
N PHE A 21 -6.45 48.96 -27.17
CA PHE A 21 -5.36 48.02 -27.36
C PHE A 21 -4.23 48.14 -26.29
N MET A 22 -3.98 49.38 -25.80
CA MET A 22 -3.00 49.62 -24.75
C MET A 22 -3.52 49.16 -23.37
N LEU A 23 -4.84 49.12 -23.13
CA LEU A 23 -5.45 48.66 -21.89
C LEU A 23 -5.42 47.10 -21.77
N ILE A 24 -5.38 46.35 -22.90
CA ILE A 24 -5.32 44.90 -22.90
C ILE A 24 -3.92 44.36 -22.56
N ILE A 25 -2.86 45.13 -22.81
CA ILE A 25 -1.47 44.74 -22.53
C ILE A 25 -1.15 44.79 -21.04
N THR A 26 -1.88 45.55 -20.23
CA THR A 26 -1.61 45.69 -18.79
C THR A 26 -2.23 44.56 -17.92
N LEU A 27 -3.11 43.70 -18.47
CA LEU A 27 -3.75 42.60 -17.74
C LEU A 27 -3.03 41.25 -17.87
N SER A 28 -1.91 41.18 -18.63
CA SER A 28 -1.23 39.89 -18.89
C SER A 28 -0.11 39.52 -17.91
N CYS A 29 0.13 40.31 -16.85
CA CYS A 29 1.30 40.13 -15.96
C CYS A 29 0.94 39.80 -14.51
N THR A 30 -0.10 39.05 -14.18
CA THR A 30 -0.44 38.79 -12.78
C THR A 30 -0.21 37.36 -12.30
N LYS A 31 0.49 36.51 -13.05
CA LYS A 31 0.76 35.10 -12.62
C LYS A 31 2.22 34.80 -12.22
N LEU A 32 3.12 35.78 -12.27
CA LEU A 32 4.57 35.56 -11.98
C LEU A 32 5.05 36.13 -10.63
N GLU A 33 4.22 36.80 -9.85
CA GLU A 33 4.70 37.59 -8.69
C GLU A 33 4.60 36.90 -7.32
N THR A 34 4.03 35.73 -7.18
CA THR A 34 3.89 35.09 -5.85
C THR A 34 5.19 34.47 -5.33
N ARG A 35 6.13 34.14 -6.19
CA ARG A 35 7.43 33.53 -5.80
C ARG A 35 8.46 34.55 -5.28
N SER A 36 8.34 35.81 -5.60
CA SER A 36 9.37 36.85 -5.25
C SER A 36 9.23 37.40 -3.82
N ARG A 37 8.22 37.04 -3.04
CA ARG A 37 7.98 37.50 -1.67
C ARG A 37 8.33 36.50 -0.57
N GLU A 38 8.54 35.23 -0.91
CA GLU A 38 8.92 34.23 0.10
C GLU A 38 10.44 34.26 0.34
N ARG A 39 10.85 34.26 1.62
CA ARG A 39 12.26 34.06 1.96
C ARG A 39 12.62 32.60 1.72
N PRO A 40 13.73 32.30 1.02
CA PRO A 40 14.16 30.93 0.82
C PRO A 40 14.56 30.30 2.16
N LEU A 41 14.26 29.02 2.31
CA LEU A 41 14.68 28.16 3.45
C LEU A 41 16.17 27.80 3.33
N ALA A 42 16.66 27.64 2.12
CA ALA A 42 18.05 27.35 1.80
C ALA A 42 18.39 27.88 0.42
N GLN A 43 19.67 28.21 0.22
CA GLN A 43 20.22 28.59 -1.06
C GLN A 43 21.53 27.84 -1.31
N VAL A 44 21.67 27.25 -2.50
CA VAL A 44 22.91 26.65 -2.96
C VAL A 44 23.20 27.16 -4.37
N PHE A 45 24.26 27.96 -4.49
CA PHE A 45 24.57 28.72 -5.70
C PHE A 45 23.37 29.59 -6.14
N GLU A 46 22.86 29.38 -7.35
CA GLU A 46 21.71 30.12 -7.88
C GLU A 46 20.37 29.48 -7.59
N LYS A 47 20.36 28.29 -6.95
CA LYS A 47 19.14 27.58 -6.65
C LYS A 47 18.64 27.83 -5.25
N ASN A 48 17.37 28.18 -5.12
CA ASN A 48 16.69 28.46 -3.85
C ASN A 48 15.65 27.37 -3.57
N LEU A 49 15.52 27.00 -2.31
CA LEU A 49 14.45 26.18 -1.77
C LEU A 49 13.47 27.09 -1.03
N TYR A 50 12.21 27.08 -1.45
CA TYR A 50 11.18 27.91 -0.83
C TYR A 50 10.22 27.06 0.03
N PRO A 51 9.53 27.67 1.02
CA PRO A 51 8.48 27.00 1.79
C PRO A 51 7.38 26.39 0.92
N SER A 52 7.06 27.02 -0.20
CA SER A 52 6.09 26.51 -1.18
C SER A 52 6.49 25.17 -1.81
N ASP A 53 7.79 24.89 -1.92
CA ASP A 53 8.30 23.66 -2.56
C ASP A 53 8.21 22.43 -1.65
N ILE A 54 7.89 22.61 -0.36
CA ILE A 54 7.91 21.58 0.68
C ILE A 54 6.58 21.38 1.40
N ARG A 55 5.49 21.97 0.91
CA ARG A 55 4.18 21.89 1.58
C ARG A 55 3.69 20.45 1.76
N ASP A 56 3.97 19.60 0.80
CA ASP A 56 3.46 18.22 0.73
C ASP A 56 4.31 17.19 1.51
N ILE A 57 5.41 17.64 2.15
CA ILE A 57 6.29 16.72 2.91
C ILE A 57 5.81 16.47 4.34
N PHE A 58 4.87 17.28 4.84
CA PHE A 58 4.38 17.16 6.20
C PHE A 58 3.17 16.23 6.27
N PRO A 59 3.23 15.15 7.09
CA PRO A 59 2.06 14.34 7.36
C PRO A 59 0.96 15.14 8.08
N SER A 60 -0.29 14.74 7.90
CA SER A 60 -1.39 15.28 8.69
C SER A 60 -1.20 14.93 10.17
N ASN A 61 -1.35 15.90 11.09
CA ASN A 61 -1.24 15.71 12.54
C ASN A 61 0.17 15.48 13.10
N VAL A 62 1.16 16.18 12.59
CA VAL A 62 2.54 16.17 13.13
C VAL A 62 2.70 17.22 14.24
N SER A 63 3.46 16.88 15.29
CA SER A 63 3.85 17.84 16.33
C SER A 63 4.74 18.96 15.75
N TYR A 64 4.79 20.11 16.43
CA TYR A 64 5.68 21.20 16.01
C TYR A 64 7.16 20.76 16.00
N GLU A 65 7.58 20.01 17.00
CA GLU A 65 8.96 19.52 17.13
C GLU A 65 9.32 18.55 16.00
N ASP A 66 8.45 17.59 15.70
CA ASP A 66 8.63 16.66 14.58
C ASP A 66 8.63 17.38 13.23
N SER A 67 7.77 18.39 13.07
CA SER A 67 7.74 19.23 11.86
C SER A 67 9.06 19.94 11.62
N MET A 68 9.68 20.49 12.68
CA MET A 68 10.98 21.13 12.59
C MET A 68 12.10 20.15 12.24
N LEU A 69 12.06 18.94 12.80
CA LEU A 69 13.02 17.89 12.49
C LEU A 69 12.89 17.41 11.04
N ILE A 70 11.65 17.21 10.55
CA ILE A 70 11.37 16.87 9.16
C ILE A 70 11.90 17.94 8.22
N LEU A 71 11.62 19.21 8.54
CA LEU A 71 12.09 20.36 7.77
C LEU A 71 13.61 20.40 7.68
N GLN A 72 14.30 20.32 8.82
CA GLN A 72 15.76 20.35 8.88
C GLN A 72 16.37 19.21 8.07
N ASN A 73 15.88 17.97 8.26
CA ASN A 73 16.33 16.81 7.51
C ASN A 73 16.11 16.96 5.99
N TYR A 74 14.99 17.55 5.59
CA TYR A 74 14.71 17.81 4.18
C TYR A 74 15.66 18.86 3.60
N VAL A 75 15.85 19.97 4.29
CA VAL A 75 16.77 21.04 3.87
C VAL A 75 18.20 20.50 3.73
N ASP A 76 18.69 19.74 4.71
CA ASP A 76 20.02 19.13 4.66
C ASP A 76 20.18 18.18 3.47
N LYS A 77 19.18 17.34 3.22
CA LYS A 77 19.17 16.44 2.05
C LYS A 77 19.16 17.24 0.74
N TRP A 78 18.35 18.29 0.66
CA TRP A 78 18.25 19.13 -0.52
C TRP A 78 19.58 19.84 -0.81
N VAL A 79 20.20 20.44 0.22
CA VAL A 79 21.50 21.09 0.10
C VAL A 79 22.57 20.11 -0.40
N LYS A 80 22.70 18.94 0.23
CA LYS A 80 23.62 17.88 -0.19
C LYS A 80 23.39 17.47 -1.64
N LYS A 81 22.13 17.28 -2.04
CA LYS A 81 21.76 16.94 -3.43
C LYS A 81 22.22 18.02 -4.41
N GLN A 82 21.98 19.32 -4.10
CA GLN A 82 22.39 20.41 -5.00
C GLN A 82 23.92 20.51 -5.11
N LEU A 83 24.64 20.31 -4.00
CA LEU A 83 26.12 20.33 -4.01
C LEU A 83 26.69 19.18 -4.84
N ILE A 84 26.14 17.96 -4.70
CA ILE A 84 26.54 16.79 -5.51
C ILE A 84 26.22 17.03 -6.99
N LEU A 85 25.02 17.53 -7.29
CA LEU A 85 24.63 17.85 -8.66
C LEU A 85 25.58 18.86 -9.32
N GLN A 86 25.94 19.92 -8.59
CA GLN A 86 26.92 20.89 -9.07
C GLN A 86 28.28 20.26 -9.34
N LYS A 87 28.74 19.36 -8.47
CA LYS A 87 29.97 18.60 -8.70
C LYS A 87 29.88 17.71 -9.92
N ALA A 88 28.74 17.04 -10.13
CA ALA A 88 28.49 16.21 -11.31
C ALA A 88 28.53 17.07 -12.59
N GLU A 89 27.86 18.23 -12.59
CA GLU A 89 27.86 19.17 -13.73
C GLU A 89 29.26 19.65 -14.09
N LEU A 90 30.15 19.83 -13.10
CA LEU A 90 31.53 20.28 -13.33
C LEU A 90 32.48 19.18 -13.79
N ASN A 91 32.22 17.91 -13.40
CA ASN A 91 33.18 16.83 -13.58
C ASN A 91 32.78 15.83 -14.68
N LEU A 92 31.51 15.79 -15.08
CA LEU A 92 31.04 14.90 -16.15
C LEU A 92 31.27 15.56 -17.52
N THR A 93 31.57 14.74 -18.52
CA THR A 93 31.63 15.17 -19.93
C THR A 93 30.22 15.45 -20.46
N GLU A 94 30.11 16.20 -21.56
CA GLU A 94 28.82 16.49 -22.19
C GLU A 94 28.12 15.19 -22.65
N GLU A 95 28.86 14.19 -23.07
CA GLU A 95 28.33 12.86 -23.41
C GLU A 95 27.73 12.17 -22.18
N GLN A 96 28.42 12.18 -21.05
CA GLN A 96 27.94 11.62 -19.79
C GLN A 96 26.73 12.35 -19.19
N LYS A 97 26.58 13.65 -19.48
CA LYS A 97 25.42 14.48 -19.09
C LYS A 97 24.22 14.26 -19.98
N ASN A 98 24.41 13.68 -21.17
CA ASN A 98 23.32 13.49 -22.12
C ASN A 98 22.43 12.31 -21.71
N VAL A 99 21.53 12.55 -20.80
CA VAL A 99 20.53 11.60 -20.28
C VAL A 99 19.17 11.73 -20.97
N ARG A 100 19.11 12.40 -22.12
CA ARG A 100 17.84 12.68 -22.81
C ARG A 100 17.09 11.39 -23.15
N GLN A 101 17.77 10.40 -23.69
CA GLN A 101 17.15 9.13 -24.05
C GLN A 101 16.56 8.44 -22.82
N GLN A 102 17.31 8.35 -21.71
CA GLN A 102 16.86 7.75 -20.46
C GLN A 102 15.63 8.46 -19.90
N ILE A 103 15.57 9.79 -20.00
CA ILE A 103 14.41 10.58 -19.57
C ILE A 103 13.19 10.27 -20.44
N GLU A 104 13.33 10.18 -21.76
CA GLU A 104 12.21 9.85 -22.67
C GLU A 104 11.73 8.40 -22.49
N GLU A 105 12.64 7.44 -22.30
CA GLU A 105 12.29 6.05 -21.98
C GLU A 105 11.53 5.96 -20.66
N TYR A 106 12.02 6.65 -19.61
CA TYR A 106 11.35 6.68 -18.31
C TYR A 106 9.97 7.36 -18.39
N ARG A 107 9.87 8.47 -19.08
CA ARG A 107 8.59 9.18 -19.32
C ARG A 107 7.59 8.29 -20.04
N SER A 108 8.02 7.62 -21.10
CA SER A 108 7.18 6.70 -21.87
C SER A 108 6.69 5.54 -21.01
N SER A 109 7.58 4.92 -20.23
CA SER A 109 7.24 3.84 -19.29
C SER A 109 6.21 4.28 -18.25
N LEU A 110 6.36 5.49 -17.69
CA LEU A 110 5.39 6.05 -16.74
C LEU A 110 4.02 6.32 -17.37
N LEU A 111 3.99 6.80 -18.61
CA LEU A 111 2.72 7.06 -19.31
C LEU A 111 2.00 5.75 -19.63
N ILE A 112 2.72 4.74 -20.15
CA ILE A 112 2.18 3.40 -20.41
C ILE A 112 1.65 2.79 -19.10
N TYR A 113 2.46 2.77 -18.05
CA TYR A 113 2.03 2.25 -16.74
C TYR A 113 0.75 2.95 -16.23
N LYS A 114 0.69 4.29 -16.31
CA LYS A 114 -0.51 5.03 -15.88
C LYS A 114 -1.74 4.71 -16.71
N TYR A 115 -1.56 4.55 -18.00
CA TYR A 115 -2.65 4.17 -18.91
C TYR A 115 -3.17 2.76 -18.59
N GLU A 116 -2.29 1.79 -18.45
CA GLU A 116 -2.62 0.41 -18.05
C GLU A 116 -3.33 0.35 -16.70
N GLN A 117 -2.81 1.05 -15.69
CA GLN A 117 -3.44 1.10 -14.36
C GLN A 117 -4.86 1.67 -14.43
N ASN A 118 -5.07 2.74 -15.18
CA ASN A 118 -6.40 3.32 -15.35
C ASN A 118 -7.36 2.35 -16.04
N LEU A 119 -6.90 1.62 -17.05
CA LEU A 119 -7.73 0.63 -17.73
C LEU A 119 -8.04 -0.58 -16.85
N ILE A 120 -7.07 -1.05 -16.07
CA ILE A 120 -7.27 -2.12 -15.08
C ILE A 120 -8.37 -1.72 -14.09
N LEU A 121 -8.28 -0.52 -13.50
CA LEU A 121 -9.27 -0.01 -12.55
C LEU A 121 -10.68 0.12 -13.15
N GLN A 122 -10.78 0.40 -14.45
CA GLN A 122 -12.06 0.60 -15.11
C GLN A 122 -12.69 -0.68 -15.69
N LYS A 123 -11.88 -1.65 -16.11
CA LYS A 123 -12.34 -2.75 -16.97
C LYS A 123 -12.00 -4.15 -16.46
N LEU A 124 -11.06 -4.27 -15.51
CA LEU A 124 -10.72 -5.61 -15.02
C LEU A 124 -11.88 -6.16 -14.18
N ASP A 125 -12.32 -7.37 -14.52
CA ASP A 125 -13.23 -8.12 -13.67
C ASP A 125 -12.49 -8.59 -12.41
N THR A 126 -12.92 -8.07 -11.27
CA THR A 126 -12.35 -8.38 -9.95
C THR A 126 -13.20 -9.36 -9.14
N LEU A 127 -14.38 -9.75 -9.67
CA LEU A 127 -15.23 -10.73 -9.01
C LEU A 127 -14.64 -12.13 -9.22
N ILE A 128 -14.38 -12.82 -8.14
CA ILE A 128 -13.88 -14.20 -8.16
C ILE A 128 -14.89 -15.05 -7.41
N SER A 129 -15.43 -16.06 -8.09
CA SER A 129 -16.37 -17.00 -7.48
C SER A 129 -15.63 -18.03 -6.59
N ASP A 130 -16.36 -18.62 -5.66
CA ASP A 130 -15.82 -19.70 -4.83
C ASP A 130 -15.46 -20.93 -5.67
N GLU A 131 -16.21 -21.19 -6.75
CA GLU A 131 -15.91 -22.27 -7.71
C GLU A 131 -14.55 -22.06 -8.40
N GLU A 132 -14.20 -20.82 -8.78
CA GLU A 132 -12.87 -20.51 -9.35
C GLU A 132 -11.76 -20.76 -8.34
N ILE A 133 -12.00 -20.47 -7.05
CA ILE A 133 -11.04 -20.68 -5.97
C ILE A 133 -10.83 -22.19 -5.75
N GLU A 134 -11.91 -22.96 -5.64
CA GLU A 134 -11.87 -24.40 -5.46
C GLU A 134 -11.19 -25.09 -6.65
N THR A 135 -11.52 -24.68 -7.88
CA THR A 135 -10.89 -25.19 -9.09
C THR A 135 -9.39 -24.91 -9.08
N TYR A 136 -8.99 -23.68 -8.81
CA TYR A 136 -7.58 -23.32 -8.76
C TYR A 136 -6.81 -24.10 -7.68
N TYR A 137 -7.41 -24.26 -6.51
CA TYR A 137 -6.84 -25.02 -5.40
C TYR A 137 -6.63 -26.50 -5.76
N SER A 138 -7.65 -27.13 -6.33
CA SER A 138 -7.61 -28.54 -6.70
C SER A 138 -6.63 -28.87 -7.84
N GLU A 139 -6.46 -27.93 -8.78
CA GLU A 139 -5.52 -28.08 -9.90
C GLU A 139 -4.07 -27.82 -9.50
N ASN A 140 -3.83 -27.09 -8.40
CA ASN A 140 -2.48 -26.63 -8.01
C ASN A 140 -2.12 -26.95 -6.55
N PRO A 141 -2.35 -28.16 -6.02
CA PRO A 141 -2.16 -28.46 -4.60
C PRO A 141 -0.72 -28.26 -4.13
N SER A 142 0.27 -28.55 -4.97
CA SER A 142 1.70 -28.39 -4.65
C SER A 142 2.12 -26.95 -4.35
N ASN A 143 1.37 -25.95 -4.82
CA ASN A 143 1.65 -24.55 -4.58
C ASN A 143 1.24 -24.09 -3.17
N PHE A 144 0.56 -24.95 -2.43
CA PHE A 144 -0.03 -24.66 -1.13
C PHE A 144 0.52 -25.52 0.00
N ASN A 145 1.68 -26.14 -0.18
CA ASN A 145 2.35 -26.84 0.90
C ASN A 145 2.74 -25.87 2.02
N LEU A 146 2.42 -26.27 3.25
CA LEU A 146 2.70 -25.50 4.45
C LEU A 146 4.21 -25.49 4.76
N ASP A 147 4.78 -24.33 4.99
CA ASP A 147 6.16 -24.15 5.49
C ASP A 147 6.26 -24.29 7.01
N ARG A 148 5.11 -24.30 7.70
CA ARG A 148 4.99 -24.35 9.17
C ARG A 148 3.71 -25.03 9.59
N HIS A 149 3.68 -25.51 10.84
CA HIS A 149 2.45 -26.03 11.44
C HIS A 149 1.45 -24.90 11.68
N ILE A 150 0.20 -25.12 11.32
CA ILE A 150 -0.92 -24.22 11.59
C ILE A 150 -2.00 -24.93 12.40
N ILE A 151 -2.72 -24.16 13.16
CA ILE A 151 -3.76 -24.66 14.09
C ILE A 151 -4.98 -23.74 14.06
N LYS A 152 -6.13 -24.31 14.45
CA LYS A 152 -7.23 -23.56 15.04
C LYS A 152 -7.26 -23.87 16.52
N ALA A 153 -7.41 -22.87 17.37
CA ALA A 153 -7.28 -23.04 18.81
C ALA A 153 -8.06 -22.00 19.60
N LEU A 154 -8.41 -22.39 20.81
CA LEU A 154 -8.80 -21.48 21.90
C LEU A 154 -7.61 -21.34 22.83
N PHE A 155 -7.20 -20.10 23.14
CA PHE A 155 -6.13 -19.78 24.08
C PHE A 155 -6.66 -18.94 25.24
N ILE A 156 -6.35 -19.38 26.48
CA ILE A 156 -6.77 -18.70 27.70
C ILE A 156 -5.55 -18.50 28.59
N LYS A 157 -5.42 -17.31 29.15
CA LYS A 157 -4.44 -16.98 30.19
C LYS A 157 -5.19 -16.43 31.40
N LEU A 158 -5.04 -17.09 32.56
CA LEU A 158 -5.69 -16.71 33.80
C LEU A 158 -4.67 -16.47 34.90
N PRO A 159 -4.95 -15.59 35.88
CA PRO A 159 -4.21 -15.55 37.15
C PRO A 159 -4.31 -16.89 37.91
N LEU A 160 -3.33 -17.23 38.73
CA LEU A 160 -3.35 -18.46 39.52
C LEU A 160 -4.45 -18.47 40.60
N ASP A 161 -4.86 -17.27 41.05
CA ASP A 161 -5.89 -17.05 42.06
C ASP A 161 -7.30 -16.87 41.46
N ALA A 162 -7.45 -17.07 40.14
CA ALA A 162 -8.76 -17.01 39.51
C ALA A 162 -9.72 -18.07 40.11
N PRO A 163 -10.97 -17.71 40.41
CA PRO A 163 -11.91 -18.63 41.09
C PRO A 163 -12.36 -19.76 40.12
N ASP A 164 -12.86 -20.85 40.67
CA ASP A 164 -13.52 -21.94 39.96
C ASP A 164 -12.77 -22.53 38.77
N LEU A 165 -11.43 -22.63 38.84
CA LEU A 165 -10.58 -23.15 37.76
C LEU A 165 -10.99 -24.55 37.26
N TRP A 166 -11.62 -25.37 38.12
CA TRP A 166 -12.14 -26.67 37.72
C TRP A 166 -13.25 -26.56 36.69
N ARG A 167 -14.13 -25.55 36.83
CA ARG A 167 -15.22 -25.23 35.90
C ARG A 167 -14.67 -24.72 34.55
N VAL A 168 -13.65 -23.85 34.58
CA VAL A 168 -12.94 -23.43 33.39
C VAL A 168 -12.35 -24.62 32.64
N ARG A 169 -11.75 -25.61 33.37
CA ARG A 169 -11.23 -26.82 32.76
C ARG A 169 -12.28 -27.68 32.07
N GLN A 170 -13.51 -27.68 32.52
CA GLN A 170 -14.61 -28.37 31.86
C GLN A 170 -15.05 -27.58 30.61
N MET A 171 -15.26 -26.28 30.74
CA MET A 171 -15.75 -25.43 29.68
C MET A 171 -14.78 -25.33 28.49
N TYR A 172 -13.47 -25.12 28.73
CA TYR A 172 -12.52 -24.97 27.61
C TYR A 172 -12.28 -26.25 26.81
N ARG A 173 -12.65 -27.41 27.35
CA ARG A 173 -12.62 -28.71 26.68
C ARG A 173 -13.93 -29.09 26.02
N SER A 174 -14.98 -28.38 26.31
CA SER A 174 -16.31 -28.62 25.78
C SER A 174 -16.41 -28.21 24.31
N GLU A 175 -17.36 -28.81 23.60
CA GLU A 175 -17.77 -28.43 22.22
C GLU A 175 -19.16 -27.79 22.21
N ARG A 176 -19.78 -27.59 23.38
CA ARG A 176 -21.13 -26.99 23.48
C ARG A 176 -21.05 -25.46 23.42
N GLU A 177 -21.93 -24.87 22.65
CA GLU A 177 -21.99 -23.41 22.47
C GLU A 177 -22.27 -22.66 23.79
N GLU A 178 -23.07 -23.27 24.67
CA GLU A 178 -23.37 -22.71 25.99
C GLU A 178 -22.13 -22.57 26.85
N ASP A 179 -21.27 -23.59 26.85
CA ASP A 179 -20.01 -23.58 27.60
C ASP A 179 -19.04 -22.55 27.08
N PHE A 180 -19.06 -22.27 25.76
CA PHE A 180 -18.25 -21.19 25.16
C PHE A 180 -18.71 -19.82 25.63
N LYS A 181 -20.02 -19.54 25.60
CA LYS A 181 -20.57 -18.26 26.07
C LYS A 181 -20.28 -18.02 27.55
N GLU A 182 -20.38 -19.09 28.35
CA GLU A 182 -20.05 -19.01 29.76
C GLU A 182 -18.55 -18.81 30.00
N LEU A 183 -17.71 -19.50 29.25
CA LEU A 183 -16.26 -19.36 29.29
C LEU A 183 -15.81 -17.97 28.86
N GLU A 184 -16.39 -17.42 27.82
CA GLU A 184 -16.15 -16.06 27.35
C GLU A 184 -16.49 -15.03 28.44
N SER A 185 -17.68 -15.15 29.05
CA SER A 185 -18.11 -14.32 30.14
C SER A 185 -17.19 -14.41 31.36
N TYR A 186 -16.74 -15.64 31.70
CA TYR A 186 -15.78 -15.86 32.75
C TYR A 186 -14.43 -15.21 32.44
N CYS A 187 -13.92 -15.40 31.23
CA CYS A 187 -12.65 -14.83 30.78
C CYS A 187 -12.68 -13.30 30.65
N TYR A 188 -13.84 -12.73 30.32
CA TYR A 188 -14.01 -11.28 30.35
C TYR A 188 -13.86 -10.70 31.78
N GLN A 189 -14.31 -11.44 32.79
CA GLN A 189 -14.24 -10.99 34.19
C GLN A 189 -12.89 -11.27 34.86
N TYR A 190 -12.28 -12.44 34.62
CA TYR A 190 -11.12 -12.93 35.33
C TYR A 190 -9.90 -13.19 34.44
N GLY A 191 -10.06 -13.16 33.13
CA GLY A 191 -9.00 -13.50 32.18
C GLY A 191 -8.03 -12.35 31.96
N VAL A 192 -6.76 -12.69 31.81
CA VAL A 192 -5.73 -11.76 31.32
C VAL A 192 -5.72 -11.75 29.80
N LYS A 193 -6.02 -12.92 29.19
CA LYS A 193 -6.11 -13.07 27.75
C LYS A 193 -7.07 -14.20 27.40
N TYR A 194 -7.89 -13.96 26.39
CA TYR A 194 -8.80 -14.91 25.78
C TYR A 194 -8.78 -14.69 24.28
N ASP A 195 -8.22 -15.63 23.54
CA ASP A 195 -8.14 -15.59 22.10
C ASP A 195 -8.86 -16.83 21.52
N TYR A 196 -9.86 -16.57 20.69
CA TYR A 196 -10.63 -17.58 20.00
C TYR A 196 -10.28 -17.59 18.53
N PHE A 197 -9.55 -18.62 18.06
CA PHE A 197 -9.05 -18.76 16.72
C PHE A 197 -9.75 -19.89 15.94
N ASP A 198 -10.96 -20.28 16.29
CA ASP A 198 -11.64 -21.40 15.64
C ASP A 198 -12.03 -21.09 14.19
N ASP A 199 -12.28 -19.82 13.87
CA ASP A 199 -12.61 -19.38 12.52
C ASP A 199 -11.36 -19.14 11.65
N ASN A 200 -10.19 -19.00 12.27
CA ASN A 200 -8.98 -18.62 11.58
C ASN A 200 -7.81 -19.56 11.87
N TRP A 201 -7.19 -20.04 10.82
CA TRP A 201 -5.92 -20.75 10.94
C TRP A 201 -4.79 -19.81 11.33
N ILE A 202 -4.05 -20.16 12.38
CA ILE A 202 -2.88 -19.39 12.85
C ILE A 202 -1.63 -20.29 12.89
N PRO A 203 -0.43 -19.73 12.73
CA PRO A 203 0.81 -20.47 12.98
C PRO A 203 0.85 -21.00 14.42
N PHE A 204 1.23 -22.25 14.61
CA PHE A 204 1.37 -22.84 15.96
C PHE A 204 2.35 -22.05 16.82
N THR A 205 3.35 -21.42 16.21
CA THR A 205 4.31 -20.54 16.88
C THR A 205 3.66 -19.33 17.55
N THR A 206 2.46 -18.92 17.13
CA THR A 206 1.70 -17.84 17.80
C THR A 206 1.34 -18.24 19.22
N ILE A 207 0.95 -19.49 19.43
CA ILE A 207 0.61 -20.02 20.75
C ILE A 207 1.89 -20.37 21.53
N THR A 208 2.85 -21.07 20.93
CA THR A 208 4.05 -21.51 21.66
C THR A 208 4.89 -20.37 22.19
N ARG A 209 4.92 -19.22 21.53
CA ARG A 209 5.58 -18.00 22.03
C ARG A 209 4.91 -17.39 23.26
N ALA A 210 3.61 -17.65 23.43
CA ALA A 210 2.85 -17.14 24.58
C ALA A 210 2.91 -18.08 25.78
N LEU A 211 3.41 -19.30 25.62
CA LEU A 211 3.53 -20.31 26.66
C LEU A 211 4.85 -20.14 27.44
N PRO A 212 4.85 -20.43 28.75
CA PRO A 212 6.07 -20.34 29.60
C PRO A 212 7.11 -21.43 29.32
N ASN A 213 6.66 -22.61 28.84
CA ASN A 213 7.56 -23.73 28.58
C ASN A 213 7.54 -24.10 27.07
N GLU A 214 8.71 -24.41 26.57
CA GLU A 214 8.89 -24.80 25.16
C GLU A 214 8.29 -26.16 24.85
N ILE A 215 7.69 -26.29 23.67
CA ILE A 215 7.24 -27.56 23.10
C ILE A 215 8.34 -28.07 22.17
N ARG A 216 9.14 -29.05 22.63
CA ARG A 216 10.37 -29.50 21.96
C ARG A 216 10.15 -30.15 20.59
N ASN A 217 9.05 -30.87 20.38
CA ASN A 217 8.73 -31.52 19.11
C ASN A 217 7.29 -31.14 18.70
N PRO A 218 7.10 -30.00 18.02
CA PRO A 218 5.78 -29.50 17.67
C PRO A 218 4.96 -30.48 16.82
N GLU A 219 5.58 -31.16 15.87
CA GLU A 219 4.88 -32.10 14.99
C GLU A 219 4.31 -33.30 15.78
N SER A 220 5.17 -33.97 16.55
CA SER A 220 4.74 -35.08 17.39
C SER A 220 3.72 -34.64 18.44
N PHE A 221 3.92 -33.44 18.99
CA PHE A 221 2.98 -32.89 19.97
C PHE A 221 1.59 -32.70 19.38
N LEU A 222 1.47 -32.07 18.22
CA LEU A 222 0.20 -31.79 17.54
C LEU A 222 -0.54 -33.08 17.11
N ARG A 223 0.20 -34.12 16.76
CA ARG A 223 -0.42 -35.44 16.40
C ARG A 223 -1.14 -36.11 17.56
N TRP A 224 -0.68 -35.91 18.81
CA TRP A 224 -1.13 -36.68 19.95
C TRP A 224 -1.79 -35.88 21.06
N ASN A 225 -1.68 -34.55 21.04
CA ASN A 225 -2.21 -33.69 22.09
C ASN A 225 -3.24 -32.70 21.55
N ARG A 226 -4.38 -32.68 22.21
CA ARG A 226 -5.45 -31.73 21.92
C ARG A 226 -5.47 -30.55 22.89
N TYR A 227 -4.86 -30.70 24.07
CA TYR A 227 -4.89 -29.70 25.12
C TYR A 227 -3.48 -29.39 25.61
N ILE A 228 -3.25 -28.11 25.93
CA ILE A 228 -2.05 -27.65 26.58
C ILE A 228 -2.47 -26.97 27.88
N GLU A 229 -1.92 -27.43 29.01
CA GLU A 229 -2.02 -26.74 30.29
C GLU A 229 -0.61 -26.53 30.80
N GLN A 230 -0.24 -25.26 31.02
CA GLN A 230 1.04 -24.87 31.63
C GLN A 230 0.80 -23.77 32.64
N GLN A 231 1.75 -23.56 33.53
CA GLN A 231 1.72 -22.45 34.49
C GLN A 231 3.12 -21.92 34.75
N ASP A 232 3.19 -20.66 35.07
CA ASP A 232 4.37 -19.99 35.63
C ASP A 232 4.08 -19.53 37.07
N SER A 233 4.87 -18.61 37.60
CA SER A 233 4.71 -18.08 38.96
C SER A 233 3.46 -17.21 39.18
N ALA A 234 2.82 -16.73 38.08
CA ALA A 234 1.71 -15.76 38.13
C ALA A 234 0.46 -16.23 37.39
N PHE A 235 0.63 -17.03 36.34
CA PHE A 235 -0.45 -17.32 35.42
C PHE A 235 -0.56 -18.80 35.05
N ARG A 236 -1.78 -19.19 34.71
CA ARG A 236 -2.11 -20.47 34.10
C ARG A 236 -2.47 -20.26 32.64
N TYR A 237 -1.97 -21.11 31.76
CA TYR A 237 -2.15 -21.10 30.31
C TYR A 237 -2.90 -22.38 29.93
N MET A 238 -4.01 -22.19 29.24
CA MET A 238 -4.87 -23.29 28.80
C MET A 238 -5.14 -23.12 27.30
N VAL A 239 -4.85 -24.15 26.51
CA VAL A 239 -5.09 -24.13 25.07
C VAL A 239 -5.87 -25.38 24.68
N ASN A 240 -6.92 -25.19 23.89
CA ASN A 240 -7.62 -26.25 23.20
C ASN A 240 -7.28 -26.17 21.72
N LEU A 241 -6.55 -27.16 21.20
CA LEU A 241 -6.21 -27.33 19.80
C LEU A 241 -7.40 -27.97 19.08
N ARG A 242 -8.17 -27.19 18.35
CA ARG A 242 -9.37 -27.64 17.63
C ARG A 242 -9.01 -28.45 16.41
N GLU A 243 -8.21 -27.84 15.55
CA GLU A 243 -7.70 -28.44 14.33
C GLU A 243 -6.21 -28.14 14.19
N HIS A 244 -5.51 -28.99 13.46
CA HIS A 244 -4.12 -28.75 13.10
C HIS A 244 -3.81 -29.23 11.69
N SER A 245 -2.87 -28.57 11.03
CA SER A 245 -2.26 -29.01 9.78
C SER A 245 -0.75 -28.86 9.88
N LEU A 246 -0.05 -29.94 9.49
CA LEU A 246 1.38 -30.04 9.71
C LEU A 246 2.18 -29.39 8.57
N ALA A 247 3.37 -28.90 8.87
CA ALA A 247 4.31 -28.47 7.84
C ALA A 247 4.57 -29.60 6.83
N GLY A 248 4.69 -29.24 5.56
CA GLY A 248 4.84 -30.20 4.45
C GLY A 248 3.55 -30.80 3.91
N THR A 249 2.41 -30.60 4.56
CA THR A 249 1.09 -30.98 4.03
C THR A 249 0.47 -29.85 3.23
N VAL A 250 -0.52 -30.17 2.39
CA VAL A 250 -1.29 -29.14 1.67
C VAL A 250 -2.12 -28.33 2.68
N ALA A 251 -2.01 -27.02 2.61
CA ALA A 251 -2.75 -26.11 3.48
C ALA A 251 -4.27 -26.22 3.25
N PRO A 252 -5.11 -26.16 4.28
CA PRO A 252 -6.56 -26.08 4.12
C PRO A 252 -6.97 -24.88 3.26
N LEU A 253 -7.98 -25.08 2.40
CA LEU A 253 -8.46 -24.03 1.49
C LEU A 253 -8.76 -22.70 2.20
N PRO A 254 -9.45 -22.65 3.34
CA PRO A 254 -9.70 -21.38 4.03
C PRO A 254 -8.43 -20.62 4.45
N TYR A 255 -7.33 -21.32 4.70
CA TYR A 255 -6.05 -20.68 5.04
C TYR A 255 -5.40 -19.98 3.85
N VAL A 256 -5.56 -20.53 2.65
CA VAL A 256 -4.91 -20.04 1.43
C VAL A 256 -5.85 -19.28 0.49
N GLU A 257 -7.12 -19.17 0.84
CA GLU A 257 -8.16 -18.57 0.01
C GLU A 257 -7.78 -17.16 -0.47
N GLN A 258 -7.35 -16.27 0.43
CA GLN A 258 -6.95 -14.91 0.07
C GLN A 258 -5.71 -14.88 -0.85
N LYS A 259 -4.81 -15.84 -0.65
CA LYS A 259 -3.65 -16.03 -1.53
C LYS A 259 -4.10 -16.46 -2.93
N ILE A 260 -5.06 -17.39 -3.02
CA ILE A 260 -5.62 -17.85 -4.29
C ILE A 260 -6.34 -16.71 -5.01
N ARG A 261 -7.19 -15.94 -4.32
CA ARG A 261 -7.85 -14.74 -4.87
C ARG A 261 -6.82 -13.78 -5.46
N SER A 262 -5.75 -13.51 -4.73
CA SER A 262 -4.66 -12.65 -5.20
C SER A 262 -3.96 -13.19 -6.45
N ILE A 263 -3.73 -14.50 -6.53
CA ILE A 263 -3.10 -15.14 -7.68
C ILE A 263 -4.02 -15.07 -8.91
N ILE A 264 -5.30 -15.36 -8.76
CA ILE A 264 -6.29 -15.27 -9.86
C ILE A 264 -6.37 -13.85 -10.37
N LEU A 265 -6.49 -12.85 -9.49
CA LEU A 265 -6.50 -11.43 -9.87
C LEU A 265 -5.22 -11.02 -10.62
N ASN A 266 -4.06 -11.46 -10.14
CA ASN A 266 -2.80 -11.19 -10.83
C ASN A 266 -2.73 -11.85 -12.21
N LYS A 267 -3.20 -13.09 -12.35
CA LYS A 267 -3.30 -13.77 -13.66
C LYS A 267 -4.22 -13.00 -14.62
N ARG A 268 -5.42 -12.60 -14.15
CA ARG A 268 -6.35 -11.78 -14.95
C ARG A 268 -5.73 -10.46 -15.37
N LYS A 269 -5.02 -9.78 -14.45
CA LYS A 269 -4.32 -8.52 -14.73
C LYS A 269 -3.25 -8.68 -15.81
N VAL A 270 -2.40 -9.70 -15.70
CA VAL A 270 -1.35 -9.97 -16.70
C VAL A 270 -1.96 -10.29 -18.06
N GLN A 271 -3.01 -11.12 -18.08
CA GLN A 271 -3.71 -11.46 -19.31
C GLN A 271 -4.39 -10.24 -19.95
N PHE A 272 -5.04 -9.41 -19.13
CA PHE A 272 -5.68 -8.17 -19.59
C PHE A 272 -4.69 -7.22 -20.27
N ILE A 273 -3.50 -7.02 -19.68
CA ILE A 273 -2.45 -6.16 -20.26
C ILE A 273 -1.97 -6.76 -21.59
N ARG A 274 -1.70 -8.07 -21.62
CA ARG A 274 -1.28 -8.76 -22.87
C ARG A 274 -2.31 -8.64 -23.97
N ASP A 275 -3.59 -8.81 -23.64
CA ASP A 275 -4.66 -8.68 -24.61
C ASP A 275 -4.83 -7.23 -25.10
N LEU A 276 -4.65 -6.26 -24.20
CA LEU A 276 -4.64 -4.83 -24.55
C LEU A 276 -3.53 -4.52 -25.55
N GLU A 277 -2.29 -4.93 -25.28
CA GLU A 277 -1.14 -4.72 -26.16
C GLU A 277 -1.37 -5.36 -27.55
N ASN A 278 -1.83 -6.62 -27.57
CA ASN A 278 -2.13 -7.34 -28.80
C ASN A 278 -3.24 -6.67 -29.61
N ASN A 279 -4.28 -6.16 -28.96
CA ASN A 279 -5.38 -5.49 -29.62
C ASN A 279 -4.94 -4.14 -30.22
N ILE A 280 -4.16 -3.36 -29.47
CA ILE A 280 -3.56 -2.10 -29.96
C ILE A 280 -2.69 -2.38 -31.20
N TYR A 281 -1.85 -3.42 -31.14
CA TYR A 281 -0.99 -3.79 -32.27
C TYR A 281 -1.80 -4.20 -33.51
N LYS A 282 -2.80 -5.08 -33.35
CA LYS A 282 -3.69 -5.52 -34.45
C LYS A 282 -4.46 -4.36 -35.06
N ASP A 283 -4.99 -3.45 -34.23
CA ASP A 283 -5.68 -2.28 -34.69
C ASP A 283 -4.78 -1.34 -35.50
N ALA A 284 -3.55 -1.13 -35.06
CA ALA A 284 -2.55 -0.33 -35.72
C ALA A 284 -2.14 -0.95 -37.07
N LEU A 285 -1.99 -2.28 -37.13
CA LEU A 285 -1.71 -3.02 -38.36
C LEU A 285 -2.84 -2.86 -39.37
N ASN A 286 -4.09 -3.04 -38.95
CA ASN A 286 -5.27 -2.91 -39.82
C ASN A 286 -5.45 -1.49 -40.39
N LYS A 287 -5.04 -0.47 -39.63
CA LYS A 287 -5.10 0.94 -40.01
C LYS A 287 -3.86 1.41 -40.76
N GLY A 288 -2.85 0.56 -40.95
CA GLY A 288 -1.59 0.97 -41.60
C GLY A 288 -0.85 2.05 -40.81
N SER A 289 -0.95 2.02 -39.45
CA SER A 289 -0.41 3.08 -38.60
C SER A 289 1.11 2.97 -38.36
N PHE A 290 1.74 1.88 -38.81
CA PHE A 290 3.19 1.70 -38.77
C PHE A 290 3.73 0.91 -39.96
N THR A 291 5.00 1.02 -40.22
CA THR A 291 5.74 0.27 -41.24
C THR A 291 7.01 -0.30 -40.64
N ILE A 292 7.31 -1.56 -40.89
CA ILE A 292 8.56 -2.21 -40.55
C ILE A 292 9.40 -2.28 -41.82
N TYR A 293 10.65 -1.78 -41.80
CA TYR A 293 11.57 -1.75 -42.91
C TYR A 293 12.60 -2.88 -42.82
#